data_5043090a28e22a64b614fdb2ef34af12
#
_entry.id   5043090a28e22a64b614fdb2ef34af12
#
_cell.length_a   1.000
_cell.length_b   1.000
_cell.length_c   1.000
_cell.angle_alpha   90.00
_cell.angle_beta   90.00
_cell.angle_gamma   90.00
#
_symmetry.space_group_name_H-M   'P 1'
#
loop_
_entity.id
_entity.type
_entity.pdbx_description
1 polymer ?
#
loop_
_entity_poly.entity_id
_entity_poly.type
_entity_poly.pdbx_seq_one_letter_code
_entity_poly.pdbx_strand_id
1 'polypeptide(L)'
;HIWKVQEVNHQGDSRLPLVMKVPRIKGGEDPATIVGFEVEMMILPMLRGRHVPQFIAKGDFTRQPYIVMERIEGHSLRPRLDEAPLAIDEVIEIGSRVATAVHDLHRQNLVHLDIKPSNIMFREDGTAVLVDFGLSRHDHLPDLLDEEFTLPMGTGPYMSPEQVQFVRNDPRSDLFALGVMLYHFTTGERPFGAPDSVRGLRRRLYIDPVPPRSLRPDCPAWLQEVILRCLEVQPERRYQTAAQLALDLQDPGQVALTRRAEKMQKSGAIKTFKRWFFALGAEPAHERMKVAEQLERSPIIMAAVDIDHATTALLQQLQETVRRIVLT
;
A
#
# COMPACT_ATOMS: atom_id res chain seq x y z
N HIS A 1 9.99 -17.41 0.25
CA HIS A 1 9.64 -18.29 -0.87
C HIS A 1 8.14 -18.42 -1.01
N ILE A 2 7.64 -18.52 -2.25
CA ILE A 2 6.24 -18.77 -2.55
C ILE A 2 6.13 -20.17 -3.17
N TRP A 3 5.29 -21.02 -2.59
CA TRP A 3 5.06 -22.39 -3.03
C TRP A 3 3.62 -22.52 -3.53
N LYS A 4 3.43 -23.16 -4.69
CA LYS A 4 2.10 -23.58 -5.11
C LYS A 4 1.69 -24.78 -4.24
N VAL A 5 0.53 -24.71 -3.63
CA VAL A 5 -0.06 -25.78 -2.83
C VAL A 5 -1.48 -26.05 -3.32
N GLN A 6 -2.00 -27.21 -2.99
CA GLN A 6 -3.34 -27.59 -3.36
C GLN A 6 -4.06 -28.08 -2.11
N GLU A 7 -5.27 -27.60 -1.91
CA GLU A 7 -6.16 -28.17 -0.92
C GLU A 7 -6.71 -29.49 -1.47
N VAL A 8 -6.44 -30.58 -0.78
CA VAL A 8 -7.00 -31.89 -1.11
C VAL A 8 -8.04 -32.22 -0.04
N ASN A 9 -9.32 -32.16 -0.41
CA ASN A 9 -10.36 -32.72 0.43
C ASN A 9 -10.34 -34.25 0.30
N HIS A 10 -10.99 -34.96 1.23
CA HIS A 10 -11.06 -36.44 1.24
C HIS A 10 -11.66 -37.06 -0.04
N GLN A 11 -12.21 -36.25 -0.95
CA GLN A 11 -12.80 -36.70 -2.23
C GLN A 11 -11.92 -36.33 -3.44
N GLY A 12 -10.73 -35.73 -3.24
CA GLY A 12 -9.79 -35.40 -4.32
C GLY A 12 -10.22 -34.22 -5.22
N ASP A 13 -11.28 -33.50 -4.87
CA ASP A 13 -11.77 -32.36 -5.63
C ASP A 13 -11.10 -31.07 -5.15
N SER A 14 -10.31 -30.44 -6.01
CA SER A 14 -9.55 -29.23 -5.72
C SER A 14 -10.43 -28.01 -6.05
N ARG A 15 -10.92 -27.31 -5.02
CA ARG A 15 -11.87 -26.20 -5.19
C ARG A 15 -11.25 -24.83 -5.36
N LEU A 16 -10.04 -24.61 -4.84
CA LEU A 16 -9.39 -23.29 -4.88
C LEU A 16 -7.89 -23.47 -5.13
N PRO A 17 -7.30 -22.80 -6.14
CA PRO A 17 -5.87 -22.78 -6.30
C PRO A 17 -5.21 -22.00 -5.14
N LEU A 18 -4.21 -22.58 -4.50
CA LEU A 18 -3.56 -22.03 -3.32
C LEU A 18 -2.08 -21.76 -3.55
N VAL A 19 -1.55 -20.79 -2.79
CA VAL A 19 -0.12 -20.56 -2.61
C VAL A 19 0.21 -20.51 -1.13
N MET A 20 1.40 -20.99 -0.81
CA MET A 20 1.99 -20.85 0.52
C MET A 20 3.20 -19.92 0.44
N LYS A 21 3.16 -18.83 1.22
CA LYS A 21 4.26 -17.89 1.40
C LYS A 21 5.00 -18.27 2.68
N VAL A 22 6.31 -18.47 2.59
CA VAL A 22 7.17 -18.80 3.72
C VAL A 22 8.32 -17.81 3.76
N PRO A 23 8.62 -17.17 4.90
CA PRO A 23 9.75 -16.27 5.01
C PRO A 23 11.06 -17.04 4.86
N ARG A 24 12.09 -16.39 4.37
CA ARG A 24 13.45 -16.92 4.46
C ARG A 24 14.00 -16.54 5.82
N ILE A 25 14.21 -17.52 6.68
CA ILE A 25 14.87 -17.33 7.97
C ILE A 25 16.25 -18.01 7.85
N LYS A 26 17.18 -17.35 7.13
CA LYS A 26 18.60 -17.74 7.11
C LYS A 26 19.37 -16.60 7.76
N GLY A 27 20.35 -16.91 8.61
CA GLY A 27 21.12 -15.88 9.32
C GLY A 27 21.71 -14.85 8.37
N GLY A 28 21.44 -13.54 8.63
CA GLY A 28 21.88 -12.40 7.83
C GLY A 28 20.80 -11.74 6.96
N GLU A 29 19.54 -12.14 7.06
CA GLU A 29 18.43 -11.43 6.38
C GLU A 29 18.07 -10.12 7.09
N ASP A 30 17.58 -9.15 6.29
CA ASP A 30 17.10 -7.87 6.80
C ASP A 30 15.93 -8.11 7.79
N PRO A 31 16.03 -7.66 9.05
CA PRO A 31 14.96 -7.78 10.04
C PRO A 31 13.60 -7.25 9.53
N ALA A 32 13.61 -6.23 8.68
CA ALA A 32 12.40 -5.67 8.07
C ALA A 32 11.59 -6.71 7.28
N THR A 33 12.24 -7.72 6.69
CA THR A 33 11.57 -8.79 5.96
C THR A 33 10.77 -9.70 6.91
N ILE A 34 11.29 -9.97 8.10
CA ILE A 34 10.63 -10.83 9.10
C ILE A 34 9.45 -10.08 9.71
N VAL A 35 9.67 -8.83 10.13
CA VAL A 35 8.60 -7.98 10.69
C VAL A 35 7.49 -7.74 9.65
N GLY A 36 7.86 -7.47 8.39
CA GLY A 36 6.88 -7.33 7.31
C GLY A 36 6.07 -8.62 7.08
N PHE A 37 6.68 -9.79 7.23
CA PHE A 37 5.94 -11.05 7.15
C PHE A 37 4.96 -11.22 8.34
N GLU A 38 5.35 -10.80 9.53
CA GLU A 38 4.48 -10.80 10.71
C GLU A 38 3.30 -9.84 10.53
N VAL A 39 3.53 -8.63 10.02
CA VAL A 39 2.48 -7.67 9.66
C VAL A 39 1.49 -8.30 8.68
N GLU A 40 1.96 -8.96 7.63
CA GLU A 40 1.08 -9.63 6.66
C GLU A 40 0.29 -10.77 7.31
N MET A 41 0.91 -11.56 8.21
CA MET A 41 0.23 -12.59 8.99
C MET A 41 -0.87 -12.05 9.91
N MET A 42 -0.74 -10.81 10.38
CA MET A 42 -1.78 -10.16 11.20
C MET A 42 -2.91 -9.58 10.34
N ILE A 43 -2.57 -8.95 9.22
CA ILE A 43 -3.50 -8.19 8.40
C ILE A 43 -4.35 -9.08 7.49
N LEU A 44 -3.73 -10.01 6.74
CA LEU A 44 -4.42 -10.78 5.72
C LEU A 44 -5.64 -11.56 6.22
N PRO A 45 -5.65 -12.15 7.44
CA PRO A 45 -6.85 -12.80 7.98
C PRO A 45 -8.04 -11.88 8.22
N MET A 46 -7.83 -10.56 8.33
CA MET A 46 -8.89 -9.57 8.57
C MET A 46 -9.54 -9.10 7.26
N LEU A 47 -8.82 -9.20 6.15
CA LEU A 47 -9.27 -8.69 4.86
C LEU A 47 -10.31 -9.60 4.20
N ARG A 48 -11.24 -8.98 3.49
CA ARG A 48 -12.33 -9.65 2.78
C ARG A 48 -12.56 -9.01 1.40
N GLY A 49 -13.23 -9.73 0.54
CA GLY A 49 -13.67 -9.22 -0.76
C GLY A 49 -12.82 -9.68 -1.93
N ARG A 50 -13.22 -9.27 -3.13
CA ARG A 50 -12.64 -9.74 -4.40
C ARG A 50 -11.28 -9.10 -4.76
N HIS A 51 -10.94 -8.01 -4.09
CA HIS A 51 -9.73 -7.21 -4.36
C HIS A 51 -8.52 -7.60 -3.50
N VAL A 52 -8.65 -8.66 -2.71
CA VAL A 52 -7.57 -9.24 -1.89
C VAL A 52 -7.57 -10.77 -2.04
N PRO A 53 -6.43 -11.46 -1.87
CA PRO A 53 -6.42 -12.92 -1.83
C PRO A 53 -7.22 -13.44 -0.64
N GLN A 54 -7.99 -14.51 -0.84
CA GLN A 54 -8.67 -15.17 0.26
C GLN A 54 -7.62 -15.81 1.20
N PHE A 55 -7.66 -15.44 2.48
CA PHE A 55 -6.87 -16.08 3.51
C PHE A 55 -7.42 -17.48 3.83
N ILE A 56 -6.54 -18.47 3.96
CA ILE A 56 -6.91 -19.87 4.26
C ILE A 56 -6.33 -20.30 5.60
N ALA A 57 -5.00 -20.17 5.80
CA ALA A 57 -4.34 -20.62 7.01
C ALA A 57 -3.02 -19.87 7.25
N LYS A 58 -2.55 -19.90 8.49
CA LYS A 58 -1.20 -19.43 8.85
C LYS A 58 -0.57 -20.35 9.90
N GLY A 59 0.73 -20.49 9.85
CA GLY A 59 1.56 -21.02 10.93
C GLY A 59 2.03 -19.92 11.86
N ASP A 60 2.78 -20.29 12.89
CA ASP A 60 3.36 -19.37 13.84
C ASP A 60 4.89 -19.46 13.90
N PHE A 61 5.52 -18.50 14.57
CA PHE A 61 6.97 -18.44 14.71
C PHE A 61 7.53 -19.46 15.71
N THR A 62 6.69 -20.19 16.46
CA THR A 62 7.13 -21.21 17.40
C THR A 62 7.64 -22.48 16.69
N ARG A 63 7.15 -22.71 15.47
CA ARG A 63 7.56 -23.83 14.62
C ARG A 63 8.08 -23.34 13.27
N GLN A 64 7.14 -23.09 12.34
CA GLN A 64 7.44 -22.63 11.00
C GLN A 64 6.40 -21.60 10.58
N PRO A 65 6.73 -20.30 10.50
CA PRO A 65 5.79 -19.30 10.03
C PRO A 65 5.50 -19.52 8.54
N TYR A 66 4.21 -19.46 8.19
CA TYR A 66 3.73 -19.50 6.81
C TYR A 66 2.36 -18.84 6.70
N ILE A 67 2.01 -18.43 5.50
CA ILE A 67 0.67 -17.98 5.12
C ILE A 67 0.21 -18.83 3.94
N VAL A 68 -0.98 -19.41 4.04
CA VAL A 68 -1.68 -20.05 2.91
C VAL A 68 -2.83 -19.16 2.50
N MET A 69 -2.87 -18.84 1.22
CA MET A 69 -3.88 -17.95 0.64
C MET A 69 -4.23 -18.39 -0.78
N GLU A 70 -5.30 -17.82 -1.30
CA GLU A 70 -5.69 -17.98 -2.69
C GLU A 70 -4.53 -17.64 -3.62
N ARG A 71 -4.28 -18.50 -4.59
CA ARG A 71 -3.45 -18.19 -5.75
C ARG A 71 -4.29 -17.47 -6.79
N ILE A 72 -4.04 -16.19 -6.97
CA ILE A 72 -4.76 -15.41 -7.98
C ILE A 72 -4.44 -15.98 -9.37
N GLU A 73 -5.47 -16.49 -10.04
CA GLU A 73 -5.39 -16.89 -11.43
C GLU A 73 -5.56 -15.65 -12.30
N GLY A 74 -4.53 -15.39 -13.11
CA GLY A 74 -4.40 -14.17 -13.89
C GLY A 74 -2.96 -13.73 -14.01
N HIS A 75 -2.73 -12.44 -14.21
CA HIS A 75 -1.40 -11.91 -14.51
C HIS A 75 -1.05 -10.71 -13.63
N SER A 76 0.24 -10.60 -13.30
CA SER A 76 0.79 -9.43 -12.61
C SER A 76 0.88 -8.23 -13.55
N LEU A 77 0.68 -7.04 -12.99
CA LEU A 77 0.86 -5.79 -13.74
C LEU A 77 2.35 -5.44 -13.97
N ARG A 78 3.30 -6.17 -13.35
CA ARG A 78 4.74 -5.89 -13.44
C ARG A 78 5.28 -5.86 -14.89
N PRO A 79 4.91 -6.78 -15.81
CA PRO A 79 5.42 -6.75 -17.19
C PRO A 79 5.05 -5.47 -17.96
N ARG A 80 3.90 -4.84 -17.61
CA ARG A 80 3.44 -3.61 -18.28
C ARG A 80 4.37 -2.41 -18.06
N LEU A 81 5.26 -2.45 -17.07
CA LEU A 81 6.31 -1.43 -16.89
C LEU A 81 7.30 -1.41 -18.06
N ASP A 82 7.60 -2.57 -18.62
CA ASP A 82 8.59 -2.71 -19.68
C ASP A 82 7.99 -2.37 -21.06
N GLU A 83 6.65 -2.28 -21.13
CA GLU A 83 5.88 -1.92 -22.34
C GLU A 83 5.48 -0.43 -22.35
N ALA A 84 5.72 0.31 -21.25
CA ALA A 84 5.37 1.73 -21.16
C ALA A 84 6.18 2.60 -22.15
N PRO A 85 5.57 3.62 -22.80
CA PRO A 85 4.22 4.15 -22.54
C PRO A 85 3.11 3.30 -23.16
N LEU A 86 2.04 3.06 -22.37
CA LEU A 86 0.86 2.29 -22.81
C LEU A 86 -0.15 3.15 -23.59
N ALA A 87 -1.10 2.52 -24.26
CA ALA A 87 -2.22 3.24 -24.85
C ALA A 87 -3.01 3.99 -23.76
N ILE A 88 -3.52 5.19 -24.08
CA ILE A 88 -4.21 6.04 -23.08
C ILE A 88 -5.43 5.33 -22.47
N ASP A 89 -6.22 4.66 -23.31
CA ASP A 89 -7.41 3.92 -22.85
C ASP A 89 -7.03 2.78 -21.88
N GLU A 90 -5.90 2.14 -22.13
CA GLU A 90 -5.38 1.11 -21.24
C GLU A 90 -4.89 1.68 -19.90
N VAL A 91 -4.20 2.83 -19.91
CA VAL A 91 -3.81 3.54 -18.69
C VAL A 91 -5.03 3.89 -17.84
N ILE A 92 -6.11 4.34 -18.48
CA ILE A 92 -7.38 4.69 -17.84
C ILE A 92 -8.02 3.45 -17.23
N GLU A 93 -8.11 2.36 -17.99
CA GLU A 93 -8.70 1.10 -17.54
C GLU A 93 -7.95 0.52 -16.34
N ILE A 94 -6.63 0.40 -16.43
CA ILE A 94 -5.77 -0.08 -15.34
C ILE A 94 -5.95 0.82 -14.11
N GLY A 95 -5.85 2.14 -14.31
CA GLY A 95 -5.96 3.12 -13.22
C GLY A 95 -7.28 3.06 -12.48
N SER A 96 -8.39 2.99 -13.22
CA SER A 96 -9.74 2.90 -12.67
C SER A 96 -9.95 1.62 -11.85
N ARG A 97 -9.54 0.46 -12.39
CA ARG A 97 -9.67 -0.84 -11.71
C ARG A 97 -8.82 -0.90 -10.44
N VAL A 98 -7.58 -0.38 -10.49
CA VAL A 98 -6.71 -0.33 -9.31
C VAL A 98 -7.23 0.65 -8.28
N ALA A 99 -7.73 1.83 -8.68
CA ALA A 99 -8.33 2.80 -7.76
C ALA A 99 -9.56 2.21 -7.05
N THR A 100 -10.38 1.40 -7.74
CA THR A 100 -11.49 0.66 -7.13
C THR A 100 -11.01 -0.33 -6.08
N ALA A 101 -9.95 -1.10 -6.37
CA ALA A 101 -9.37 -2.05 -5.42
C ALA A 101 -8.78 -1.35 -4.18
N VAL A 102 -8.09 -0.22 -4.38
CA VAL A 102 -7.57 0.61 -3.28
C VAL A 102 -8.71 1.18 -2.44
N HIS A 103 -9.82 1.60 -3.07
CA HIS A 103 -11.00 2.08 -2.33
C HIS A 103 -11.57 1.00 -1.40
N ASP A 104 -11.76 -0.21 -1.90
CA ASP A 104 -12.28 -1.33 -1.11
C ASP A 104 -11.35 -1.69 0.06
N LEU A 105 -10.04 -1.53 -0.14
CA LEU A 105 -9.05 -1.74 0.91
C LEU A 105 -9.14 -0.65 2.00
N HIS A 106 -9.21 0.63 1.59
CA HIS A 106 -9.35 1.75 2.54
C HIS A 106 -10.63 1.66 3.36
N ARG A 107 -11.73 1.14 2.78
CA ARG A 107 -12.96 0.89 3.53
C ARG A 107 -12.82 -0.18 4.63
N GLN A 108 -11.78 -0.98 4.58
CA GLN A 108 -11.42 -1.96 5.60
C GLN A 108 -10.37 -1.41 6.58
N ASN A 109 -10.21 -0.08 6.67
CA ASN A 109 -9.27 0.63 7.56
C ASN A 109 -7.80 0.23 7.32
N LEU A 110 -7.46 -0.13 6.09
CA LEU A 110 -6.10 -0.52 5.72
C LEU A 110 -5.50 0.47 4.72
N VAL A 111 -4.28 0.92 4.98
CA VAL A 111 -3.40 1.62 4.04
C VAL A 111 -2.34 0.64 3.56
N HIS A 112 -2.19 0.48 2.25
CA HIS A 112 -1.29 -0.53 1.67
C HIS A 112 0.19 -0.15 1.78
N LEU A 113 0.53 1.11 1.53
CA LEU A 113 1.88 1.72 1.63
C LEU A 113 2.95 1.15 0.69
N ASP A 114 2.62 0.18 -0.15
CA ASP A 114 3.54 -0.36 -1.17
C ASP A 114 2.80 -0.66 -2.49
N ILE A 115 1.90 0.25 -2.91
CA ILE A 115 1.23 0.16 -4.22
C ILE A 115 2.26 0.31 -5.33
N LYS A 116 2.40 -0.74 -6.12
CA LYS A 116 3.30 -0.83 -7.28
C LYS A 116 2.85 -1.95 -8.22
N PRO A 117 3.24 -1.96 -9.50
CA PRO A 117 2.77 -2.96 -10.46
C PRO A 117 3.05 -4.42 -10.08
N SER A 118 4.14 -4.71 -9.34
CA SER A 118 4.42 -6.07 -8.87
C SER A 118 3.47 -6.58 -7.78
N ASN A 119 2.81 -5.66 -7.06
CA ASN A 119 1.87 -5.95 -5.98
C ASN A 119 0.40 -5.86 -6.45
N ILE A 120 0.19 -5.78 -7.75
CA ILE A 120 -1.13 -5.75 -8.39
C ILE A 120 -1.23 -6.92 -9.36
N MET A 121 -2.27 -7.70 -9.21
CA MET A 121 -2.64 -8.77 -10.12
C MET A 121 -4.01 -8.50 -10.72
N PHE A 122 -4.25 -8.95 -11.93
CA PHE A 122 -5.55 -8.94 -12.57
C PHE A 122 -6.05 -10.36 -12.71
N ARG A 123 -7.26 -10.62 -12.22
CA ARG A 123 -7.98 -11.87 -12.50
C ARG A 123 -8.39 -11.92 -13.98
N GLU A 124 -8.79 -13.07 -14.49
CA GLU A 124 -9.27 -13.24 -15.87
C GLU A 124 -10.49 -12.35 -16.18
N ASP A 125 -11.34 -12.05 -15.18
CA ASP A 125 -12.49 -11.14 -15.31
C ASP A 125 -12.08 -9.65 -15.27
N GLY A 126 -10.79 -9.36 -15.20
CA GLY A 126 -10.23 -8.01 -15.11
C GLY A 126 -10.33 -7.38 -13.72
N THR A 127 -10.71 -8.11 -12.68
CA THR A 127 -10.69 -7.60 -11.31
C THR A 127 -9.24 -7.39 -10.84
N ALA A 128 -8.92 -6.18 -10.40
CA ALA A 128 -7.64 -5.89 -9.76
C ALA A 128 -7.60 -6.47 -8.34
N VAL A 129 -6.51 -7.15 -8.01
CA VAL A 129 -6.24 -7.75 -6.69
C VAL A 129 -4.93 -7.20 -6.16
N LEU A 130 -4.99 -6.64 -4.95
CA LEU A 130 -3.81 -6.15 -4.24
C LEU A 130 -3.21 -7.29 -3.43
N VAL A 131 -1.90 -7.43 -3.50
CA VAL A 131 -1.15 -8.51 -2.85
C VAL A 131 0.07 -7.94 -2.11
N ASP A 132 0.60 -8.70 -1.15
CA ASP A 132 1.79 -8.35 -0.37
C ASP A 132 1.54 -7.19 0.61
N PHE A 133 0.97 -7.53 1.77
CA PHE A 133 0.60 -6.59 2.83
C PHE A 133 1.70 -6.38 3.88
N GLY A 134 2.93 -6.81 3.60
CA GLY A 134 4.03 -6.75 4.55
C GLY A 134 4.47 -5.34 4.96
N LEU A 135 4.10 -4.29 4.21
CA LEU A 135 4.34 -2.90 4.58
C LEU A 135 3.06 -2.14 4.95
N SER A 136 1.93 -2.81 4.95
CA SER A 136 0.63 -2.19 5.19
C SER A 136 0.42 -1.80 6.65
N ARG A 137 -0.51 -0.86 6.87
CA ARG A 137 -0.97 -0.46 8.19
C ARG A 137 -2.48 -0.62 8.29
N HIS A 138 -2.94 -1.24 9.36
CA HIS A 138 -4.36 -1.35 9.69
C HIS A 138 -4.65 -0.57 10.99
N ASP A 139 -5.69 0.28 10.99
CA ASP A 139 -5.95 1.21 12.10
C ASP A 139 -6.25 0.53 13.45
N HIS A 140 -6.67 -0.74 13.42
CA HIS A 140 -6.97 -1.53 14.63
C HIS A 140 -5.84 -2.48 15.02
N LEU A 141 -4.65 -2.36 14.43
CA LEU A 141 -3.48 -3.18 14.74
C LEU A 141 -2.28 -2.29 15.10
N PRO A 142 -1.33 -2.79 15.91
CA PRO A 142 -0.07 -2.10 16.17
C PRO A 142 0.73 -1.95 14.86
N ASP A 143 1.45 -0.84 14.72
CA ASP A 143 2.35 -0.63 13.58
C ASP A 143 3.76 -1.11 13.95
N LEU A 144 4.00 -2.42 13.84
CA LEU A 144 5.28 -3.04 14.19
C LEU A 144 6.46 -2.44 13.40
N LEU A 145 6.20 -1.95 12.18
CA LEU A 145 7.24 -1.36 11.35
C LEU A 145 7.65 0.04 11.82
N ASP A 146 6.73 0.83 12.38
CA ASP A 146 7.04 2.14 12.95
C ASP A 146 7.81 2.00 14.28
N GLU A 147 7.51 0.94 15.04
CA GLU A 147 8.18 0.64 16.31
C GLU A 147 9.63 0.17 16.12
N GLU A 148 9.88 -0.64 15.08
CA GLU A 148 11.16 -1.32 14.87
C GLU A 148 12.13 -0.55 13.96
N PHE A 149 11.65 0.34 13.06
CA PHE A 149 12.47 0.95 12.04
C PHE A 149 12.41 2.48 12.02
N THR A 150 13.58 3.10 11.88
CA THR A 150 13.75 4.56 11.80
C THR A 150 14.01 5.07 10.38
N LEU A 151 13.84 4.23 9.37
CA LEU A 151 14.03 4.59 7.96
C LEU A 151 12.70 4.52 7.20
N PRO A 152 12.51 5.36 6.16
CA PRO A 152 11.32 5.29 5.33
C PRO A 152 11.16 3.90 4.72
N MET A 153 9.98 3.30 4.90
CA MET A 153 9.66 1.96 4.40
C MET A 153 8.79 2.04 3.14
N GLY A 154 9.12 1.23 2.14
CA GLY A 154 8.41 1.17 0.86
C GLY A 154 9.33 1.04 -0.34
N THR A 155 8.73 0.94 -1.52
CA THR A 155 9.47 0.90 -2.78
C THR A 155 9.79 2.32 -3.24
N GLY A 156 11.07 2.71 -3.21
CA GLY A 156 11.56 4.07 -3.40
C GLY A 156 10.88 4.92 -4.48
N PRO A 157 10.73 4.46 -5.74
CA PRO A 157 10.05 5.23 -6.78
C PRO A 157 8.60 5.60 -6.46
N TYR A 158 7.86 4.77 -5.71
CA TYR A 158 6.43 4.89 -5.44
C TYR A 158 6.08 5.53 -4.09
N MET A 159 7.05 5.63 -3.16
CA MET A 159 6.82 6.23 -1.85
C MET A 159 6.22 7.63 -1.96
N SER A 160 5.26 7.94 -1.10
CA SER A 160 4.68 9.28 -0.97
C SER A 160 5.59 10.26 -0.20
N PRO A 161 5.36 11.57 -0.30
CA PRO A 161 6.04 12.58 0.53
C PRO A 161 5.92 12.30 2.03
N GLU A 162 4.74 11.92 2.51
CA GLU A 162 4.47 11.61 3.91
C GLU A 162 5.18 10.34 4.38
N GLN A 163 5.28 9.28 3.55
CA GLN A 163 6.08 8.10 3.89
C GLN A 163 7.57 8.44 4.06
N VAL A 164 8.09 9.37 3.23
CA VAL A 164 9.47 9.86 3.39
C VAL A 164 9.64 10.66 4.69
N GLN A 165 8.56 11.19 5.24
CA GLN A 165 8.48 11.89 6.53
C GLN A 165 8.01 10.98 7.68
N PHE A 166 8.01 9.65 7.47
CA PHE A 166 7.62 8.63 8.46
C PHE A 166 6.13 8.64 8.87
N VAL A 167 5.25 9.24 8.07
CA VAL A 167 3.81 9.17 8.27
C VAL A 167 3.27 7.96 7.51
N ARG A 168 2.64 7.03 8.24
CA ARG A 168 2.18 5.74 7.71
C ARG A 168 0.66 5.54 7.76
N ASN A 169 -0.09 6.50 8.30
CA ASN A 169 -1.54 6.40 8.51
C ASN A 169 -2.39 7.19 7.52
N ASP A 170 -1.81 7.78 6.50
CA ASP A 170 -2.58 8.55 5.52
C ASP A 170 -2.90 7.69 4.27
N PRO A 171 -4.18 7.33 4.03
CA PRO A 171 -4.57 6.52 2.87
C PRO A 171 -4.28 7.22 1.52
N ARG A 172 -4.08 8.54 1.52
CA ARG A 172 -3.71 9.30 0.32
C ARG A 172 -2.27 9.03 -0.13
N SER A 173 -1.47 8.30 0.67
CA SER A 173 -0.17 7.75 0.26
C SER A 173 -0.33 6.73 -0.88
N ASP A 174 -1.35 5.88 -0.81
CA ASP A 174 -1.65 4.91 -1.87
C ASP A 174 -2.09 5.61 -3.16
N LEU A 175 -2.81 6.75 -3.04
CA LEU A 175 -3.21 7.55 -4.20
C LEU A 175 -2.02 8.24 -4.88
N PHE A 176 -1.02 8.66 -4.10
CA PHE A 176 0.24 9.15 -4.65
C PHE A 176 0.99 8.05 -5.41
N ALA A 177 1.11 6.87 -4.84
CA ALA A 177 1.75 5.72 -5.48
C ALA A 177 1.04 5.32 -6.80
N LEU A 178 -0.31 5.33 -6.79
CA LEU A 178 -1.10 5.12 -8.00
C LEU A 178 -0.85 6.23 -9.04
N GLY A 179 -0.74 7.49 -8.60
CA GLY A 179 -0.35 8.61 -9.46
C GLY A 179 1.02 8.42 -10.11
N VAL A 180 2.00 7.89 -9.37
CA VAL A 180 3.34 7.54 -9.93
C VAL A 180 3.21 6.44 -10.98
N MET A 181 2.38 5.45 -10.75
CA MET A 181 2.14 4.36 -11.71
C MET A 181 1.47 4.88 -12.99
N LEU A 182 0.40 5.67 -12.86
CA LEU A 182 -0.30 6.30 -13.99
C LEU A 182 0.63 7.19 -14.81
N TYR A 183 1.46 7.99 -14.13
CA TYR A 183 2.47 8.81 -14.78
C TYR A 183 3.42 7.96 -15.62
N HIS A 184 3.97 6.87 -15.03
CA HIS A 184 4.91 5.99 -15.73
C HIS A 184 4.24 5.32 -16.93
N PHE A 185 3.06 4.75 -16.77
CA PHE A 185 2.33 4.12 -17.87
C PHE A 185 1.95 5.11 -18.98
N THR A 186 1.71 6.37 -18.63
CA THR A 186 1.41 7.41 -19.64
C THR A 186 2.64 7.87 -20.39
N THR A 187 3.79 8.04 -19.72
CA THR A 187 4.95 8.73 -20.28
C THR A 187 6.14 7.83 -20.61
N GLY A 188 6.19 6.62 -20.08
CA GLY A 188 7.38 5.75 -20.07
C GLY A 188 8.45 6.16 -19.05
N GLU A 189 8.24 7.27 -18.33
CA GLU A 189 9.20 7.86 -17.41
C GLU A 189 8.70 7.80 -15.97
N ARG A 190 9.62 7.78 -15.00
CA ARG A 190 9.26 7.91 -13.57
C ARG A 190 9.28 9.37 -13.13
N PRO A 191 8.23 9.90 -12.48
CA PRO A 191 8.12 11.34 -12.16
C PRO A 191 9.25 11.87 -11.26
N PHE A 192 9.81 11.00 -10.41
CA PHE A 192 10.89 11.33 -9.46
C PHE A 192 12.14 10.45 -9.65
N GLY A 193 12.23 9.71 -10.77
CA GLY A 193 13.31 8.77 -11.05
C GLY A 193 13.28 7.51 -10.17
N ALA A 194 14.43 6.87 -10.03
CA ALA A 194 14.65 5.69 -9.18
C ALA A 194 15.62 6.06 -8.05
N PRO A 195 15.14 6.66 -6.95
CA PRO A 195 15.99 7.07 -5.85
C PRO A 195 16.56 5.84 -5.11
N ASP A 196 17.88 5.87 -4.87
CA ASP A 196 18.66 4.86 -4.15
C ASP A 196 19.09 5.32 -2.74
N SER A 197 18.74 6.54 -2.37
CA SER A 197 19.13 7.16 -1.10
C SER A 197 18.00 7.99 -0.49
N VAL A 198 18.03 8.19 0.82
CA VAL A 198 17.09 9.05 1.55
C VAL A 198 17.07 10.48 0.97
N ARG A 199 18.26 11.01 0.58
CA ARG A 199 18.35 12.31 -0.10
C ARG A 199 17.62 12.32 -1.44
N GLY A 200 17.72 11.23 -2.20
CA GLY A 200 16.99 11.05 -3.45
C GLY A 200 15.47 10.99 -3.22
N LEU A 201 15.05 10.26 -2.15
CA LEU A 201 13.65 10.18 -1.74
C LEU A 201 13.06 11.55 -1.38
N ARG A 202 13.79 12.40 -0.67
CA ARG A 202 13.35 13.74 -0.27
C ARG A 202 13.09 14.71 -1.43
N ARG A 203 13.59 14.43 -2.63
CA ARG A 203 13.35 15.31 -3.81
C ARG A 203 11.87 15.51 -4.12
N ARG A 204 11.01 14.52 -3.85
CA ARG A 204 9.56 14.61 -4.06
C ARG A 204 8.86 15.63 -3.15
N LEU A 205 9.51 16.07 -2.07
CA LEU A 205 8.99 17.10 -1.18
C LEU A 205 9.03 18.50 -1.79
N TYR A 206 9.92 18.74 -2.79
CA TYR A 206 10.15 20.09 -3.33
C TYR A 206 10.26 20.16 -4.86
N ILE A 207 10.44 19.03 -5.57
CA ILE A 207 10.53 18.99 -7.04
C ILE A 207 9.20 18.54 -7.60
N ASP A 208 8.64 19.35 -8.51
CA ASP A 208 7.49 18.91 -9.31
C ASP A 208 7.95 17.95 -10.42
N PRO A 209 7.13 16.96 -10.81
CA PRO A 209 7.40 16.14 -11.99
C PRO A 209 7.35 16.97 -13.28
N VAL A 210 7.95 16.46 -14.34
CA VAL A 210 7.70 16.98 -15.69
C VAL A 210 6.22 16.79 -16.01
N PRO A 211 5.49 17.79 -16.56
CA PRO A 211 4.11 17.58 -16.94
C PRO A 211 4.00 16.45 -18.00
N PRO A 212 3.07 15.50 -17.86
CA PRO A 212 2.92 14.38 -18.80
C PRO A 212 2.82 14.83 -20.28
N ARG A 213 2.06 15.89 -20.57
CA ARG A 213 1.87 16.42 -21.92
C ARG A 213 3.16 17.01 -22.54
N SER A 214 4.15 17.34 -21.73
CA SER A 214 5.47 17.75 -22.24
C SER A 214 6.29 16.56 -22.76
N LEU A 215 6.04 15.37 -22.25
CA LEU A 215 6.71 14.12 -22.67
C LEU A 215 5.88 13.37 -23.71
N ARG A 216 4.57 13.44 -23.59
CA ARG A 216 3.58 12.79 -24.44
C ARG A 216 2.49 13.81 -24.86
N PRO A 217 2.65 14.50 -25.99
CA PRO A 217 1.75 15.59 -26.43
C PRO A 217 0.30 15.15 -26.68
N ASP A 218 0.05 13.89 -27.02
CA ASP A 218 -1.28 13.28 -27.21
C ASP A 218 -1.98 12.91 -25.89
N CYS A 219 -1.30 13.06 -24.75
CA CYS A 219 -1.93 12.86 -23.44
C CYS A 219 -3.07 13.89 -23.24
N PRO A 220 -4.32 13.45 -22.97
CA PRO A 220 -5.43 14.36 -22.72
C PRO A 220 -5.17 15.28 -21.54
N ALA A 221 -5.65 16.54 -21.66
CA ALA A 221 -5.47 17.55 -20.59
C ALA A 221 -6.08 17.11 -19.26
N TRP A 222 -7.24 16.43 -19.31
CA TRP A 222 -7.88 15.89 -18.13
C TRP A 222 -7.08 14.76 -17.45
N LEU A 223 -6.43 13.89 -18.24
CA LEU A 223 -5.60 12.82 -17.67
C LEU A 223 -4.35 13.41 -17.00
N GLN A 224 -3.73 14.43 -17.60
CA GLN A 224 -2.65 15.17 -16.94
C GLN A 224 -3.13 15.80 -15.62
N GLU A 225 -4.34 16.40 -15.59
CA GLU A 225 -4.92 16.96 -14.37
C GLU A 225 -5.01 15.88 -13.26
N VAL A 226 -5.58 14.72 -13.60
CA VAL A 226 -5.74 13.57 -12.69
C VAL A 226 -4.38 13.11 -12.14
N ILE A 227 -3.42 12.85 -13.03
CA ILE A 227 -2.09 12.39 -12.66
C ILE A 227 -1.38 13.40 -11.75
N LEU A 228 -1.34 14.68 -12.15
CA LEU A 228 -0.66 15.73 -11.37
C LEU A 228 -1.36 16.02 -10.04
N ARG A 229 -2.69 15.84 -9.96
CA ARG A 229 -3.43 15.94 -8.71
C ARG A 229 -3.04 14.83 -7.73
N CYS A 230 -2.90 13.58 -8.19
CA CYS A 230 -2.38 12.49 -7.36
C CYS A 230 -0.96 12.78 -6.83
N LEU A 231 -0.13 13.44 -7.63
CA LEU A 231 1.28 13.73 -7.33
C LEU A 231 1.52 15.03 -6.54
N GLU A 232 0.47 15.70 -6.07
CA GLU A 232 0.63 16.86 -5.17
C GLU A 232 1.39 16.47 -3.90
N VAL A 233 2.29 17.36 -3.47
CA VAL A 233 3.12 17.11 -2.26
C VAL A 233 2.23 17.06 -1.02
N GLN A 234 1.26 17.99 -0.92
CA GLN A 234 0.32 18.07 0.21
C GLN A 234 -0.84 17.11 -0.01
N PRO A 235 -1.10 16.15 0.89
CA PRO A 235 -2.20 15.18 0.76
C PRO A 235 -3.57 15.84 0.62
N GLU A 236 -3.80 17.00 1.23
CA GLU A 236 -5.07 17.77 1.17
C GLU A 236 -5.39 18.26 -0.25
N ARG A 237 -4.40 18.37 -1.13
CA ARG A 237 -4.55 18.80 -2.51
C ARG A 237 -4.74 17.65 -3.49
N ARG A 238 -4.61 16.40 -3.02
CA ARG A 238 -4.85 15.19 -3.80
C ARG A 238 -6.34 14.87 -3.86
N TYR A 239 -6.67 13.75 -4.46
CA TYR A 239 -7.94 13.07 -4.23
C TYR A 239 -8.05 12.70 -2.76
N GLN A 240 -9.24 12.87 -2.17
CA GLN A 240 -9.43 12.52 -0.76
C GLN A 240 -9.85 11.06 -0.58
N THR A 241 -10.37 10.44 -1.64
CA THR A 241 -10.68 9.01 -1.66
C THR A 241 -10.28 8.39 -2.99
N ALA A 242 -9.98 7.09 -2.97
CA ALA A 242 -9.71 6.35 -4.20
C ALA A 242 -10.96 6.22 -5.09
N ALA A 243 -12.17 6.28 -4.51
CA ALA A 243 -13.41 6.30 -5.27
C ALA A 243 -13.54 7.54 -6.16
N GLN A 244 -13.15 8.73 -5.65
CA GLN A 244 -13.14 9.95 -6.48
C GLN A 244 -12.16 9.82 -7.66
N LEU A 245 -10.99 9.25 -7.42
CA LEU A 245 -10.02 9.00 -8.49
C LEU A 245 -10.56 8.01 -9.53
N ALA A 246 -11.20 6.91 -9.08
CA ALA A 246 -11.81 5.93 -9.97
C ALA A 246 -12.90 6.56 -10.85
N LEU A 247 -13.75 7.41 -10.26
CA LEU A 247 -14.82 8.11 -10.96
C LEU A 247 -14.27 9.07 -12.03
N ASP A 248 -13.29 9.91 -11.68
CA ASP A 248 -12.67 10.86 -12.61
C ASP A 248 -11.97 10.13 -13.79
N LEU A 249 -11.43 8.93 -13.56
CA LEU A 249 -10.86 8.11 -14.63
C LEU A 249 -11.93 7.48 -15.51
N GLN A 250 -13.10 7.12 -14.97
CA GLN A 250 -14.20 6.50 -15.71
C GLN A 250 -15.05 7.51 -16.47
N ASP A 251 -15.18 8.73 -15.93
CA ASP A 251 -15.97 9.80 -16.53
C ASP A 251 -15.13 11.09 -16.65
N PRO A 252 -14.34 11.21 -17.73
CA PRO A 252 -13.49 12.37 -17.97
C PRO A 252 -14.24 13.71 -18.02
N GLY A 253 -15.56 13.67 -18.33
CA GLY A 253 -16.40 14.87 -18.41
C GLY A 253 -16.61 15.58 -17.07
N GLN A 254 -16.41 14.87 -15.95
CA GLN A 254 -16.54 15.41 -14.60
C GLN A 254 -15.24 16.02 -14.05
N VAL A 255 -14.10 15.79 -14.73
CA VAL A 255 -12.81 16.29 -14.27
C VAL A 255 -12.73 17.80 -14.34
N ALA A 256 -12.68 18.45 -13.19
CA ALA A 256 -12.48 19.91 -13.12
C ALA A 256 -11.04 20.26 -13.53
N LEU A 257 -10.89 20.85 -14.71
CA LEU A 257 -9.57 21.26 -15.21
C LEU A 257 -9.06 22.50 -14.45
N THR A 258 -7.83 22.41 -13.99
CA THR A 258 -7.12 23.51 -13.34
C THR A 258 -5.85 23.88 -14.12
N ARG A 259 -5.02 24.76 -13.56
CA ARG A 259 -3.70 25.07 -14.14
C ARG A 259 -2.79 23.86 -14.33
N ARG A 260 -3.08 22.72 -13.68
CA ARG A 260 -2.35 21.46 -13.89
C ARG A 260 -2.58 20.90 -15.30
N ALA A 261 -3.81 20.99 -15.80
CA ALA A 261 -4.18 20.53 -17.14
C ALA A 261 -3.40 21.25 -18.27
N GLU A 262 -3.09 22.54 -18.06
CA GLU A 262 -2.40 23.40 -19.04
C GLU A 262 -0.88 23.46 -18.84
N LYS A 263 -0.37 22.87 -17.76
CA LYS A 263 1.03 22.96 -17.41
C LYS A 263 1.91 22.21 -18.43
N MET A 264 2.84 22.93 -19.07
CA MET A 264 3.77 22.38 -20.06
C MET A 264 5.24 22.43 -19.58
N GLN A 265 5.52 23.08 -18.46
CA GLN A 265 6.88 23.24 -17.95
C GLN A 265 6.95 22.92 -16.45
N LYS A 266 8.10 22.48 -15.98
CA LYS A 266 8.39 22.35 -14.55
C LYS A 266 8.24 23.69 -13.84
N SER A 267 7.94 23.66 -12.55
CA SER A 267 7.96 24.88 -11.72
C SER A 267 9.34 25.53 -11.75
N GLY A 268 9.35 26.87 -11.83
CA GLY A 268 10.58 27.64 -11.88
C GLY A 268 11.46 27.47 -10.63
N ALA A 269 12.75 27.74 -10.78
CA ALA A 269 13.78 27.55 -9.75
C ALA A 269 13.44 28.24 -8.40
N ILE A 270 12.83 29.42 -8.43
CA ILE A 270 12.47 30.17 -7.21
C ILE A 270 11.43 29.42 -6.37
N LYS A 271 10.40 28.82 -7.01
CA LYS A 271 9.36 28.04 -6.32
C LYS A 271 9.96 26.75 -5.75
N THR A 272 10.83 26.13 -6.48
CA THR A 272 11.56 24.91 -6.04
C THR A 272 12.48 25.23 -4.87
N PHE A 273 13.20 26.35 -4.89
CA PHE A 273 14.08 26.79 -3.81
C PHE A 273 13.31 27.11 -2.52
N LYS A 274 12.18 27.82 -2.62
CA LYS A 274 11.31 28.07 -1.45
C LYS A 274 10.83 26.76 -0.82
N ARG A 275 10.36 25.82 -1.63
CA ARG A 275 9.91 24.51 -1.13
C ARG A 275 11.07 23.71 -0.52
N TRP A 276 12.23 23.73 -1.14
CA TRP A 276 13.43 23.08 -0.61
C TRP A 276 13.81 23.65 0.77
N PHE A 277 13.77 24.97 0.94
CA PHE A 277 14.04 25.60 2.23
C PHE A 277 13.04 25.18 3.32
N PHE A 278 11.76 25.12 2.99
CA PHE A 278 10.75 24.60 3.91
C PHE A 278 10.92 23.10 4.19
N ALA A 279 11.34 22.30 3.22
CA ALA A 279 11.61 20.87 3.40
C ALA A 279 12.85 20.58 4.28
N LEU A 280 13.79 21.52 4.38
CA LEU A 280 14.94 21.44 5.30
C LEU A 280 14.56 21.68 6.77
N GLY A 281 13.57 22.55 7.00
CA GLY A 281 13.08 22.88 8.36
C GLY A 281 11.88 22.00 8.79
N ALA A 282 11.34 21.19 7.92
CA ALA A 282 10.35 20.19 8.28
C ALA A 282 11.06 19.04 9.01
N GLU A 283 11.20 19.19 10.33
CA GLU A 283 11.36 18.00 11.18
C GLU A 283 10.21 17.04 10.84
N PRO A 284 10.48 15.72 10.83
CA PRO A 284 9.40 14.76 10.73
C PRO A 284 8.39 15.13 11.80
N ALA A 285 7.14 15.34 11.41
CA ALA A 285 6.04 15.53 12.35
C ALA A 285 5.82 14.21 13.10
N HIS A 286 6.78 13.87 13.92
CA HIS A 286 6.70 12.84 14.93
C HIS A 286 5.95 13.44 16.13
N GLU A 287 4.65 13.55 16.05
CA GLU A 287 3.90 13.12 17.22
C GLU A 287 4.10 11.60 17.28
N ARG A 288 5.17 11.20 17.94
CA ARG A 288 5.29 9.85 18.47
C ARG A 288 4.11 9.69 19.41
N MET A 289 3.05 9.10 18.92
CA MET A 289 1.96 8.65 19.77
C MET A 289 2.61 7.75 20.82
N LYS A 290 2.60 8.17 22.09
CA LYS A 290 3.18 7.37 23.16
C LYS A 290 2.48 6.03 23.15
N VAL A 291 3.21 4.94 23.40
CA VAL A 291 2.66 3.57 23.51
C VAL A 291 1.37 3.52 24.35
N ALA A 292 1.24 4.40 25.37
CA ALA A 292 0.03 4.55 26.18
C ALA A 292 -1.19 5.04 25.39
N GLU A 293 -1.04 5.96 24.42
CA GLU A 293 -2.16 6.45 23.59
C GLU A 293 -2.54 5.45 22.49
N GLN A 294 -1.58 4.64 22.07
CA GLN A 294 -1.83 3.52 21.15
C GLN A 294 -2.62 2.40 21.86
N LEU A 295 -2.29 2.11 23.11
CA LEU A 295 -3.02 1.15 23.96
C LEU A 295 -4.46 1.59 24.24
N GLU A 296 -4.73 2.90 24.36
CA GLU A 296 -6.10 3.43 24.51
C GLU A 296 -6.93 3.30 23.22
N ARG A 297 -6.28 3.36 22.05
CA ARG A 297 -6.96 3.21 20.74
C ARG A 297 -7.09 1.76 20.28
N SER A 298 -6.24 0.88 20.77
CA SER A 298 -6.26 -0.56 20.46
C SER A 298 -5.79 -1.32 21.70
N PRO A 299 -6.66 -1.55 22.70
CA PRO A 299 -6.26 -2.23 23.92
C PRO A 299 -5.84 -3.67 23.58
N ILE A 300 -4.53 -3.89 23.48
CA ILE A 300 -3.96 -5.25 23.43
C ILE A 300 -3.83 -5.70 24.89
N ILE A 301 -4.70 -6.60 25.30
CA ILE A 301 -4.59 -7.24 26.62
C ILE A 301 -3.70 -8.47 26.44
N MET A 302 -2.44 -8.37 26.85
CA MET A 302 -1.57 -9.54 26.98
C MET A 302 -1.85 -10.25 28.30
N ALA A 303 -2.42 -11.46 28.22
CA ALA A 303 -2.50 -12.36 29.35
C ALA A 303 -1.41 -13.43 29.19
N ALA A 304 -0.38 -13.37 30.03
CA ALA A 304 0.58 -14.46 30.13
C ALA A 304 -0.07 -15.65 30.80
N VAL A 305 -0.22 -16.76 30.07
CA VAL A 305 -0.77 -18.01 30.61
C VAL A 305 0.31 -19.06 30.55
N ASP A 306 0.60 -19.69 31.69
CA ASP A 306 1.44 -20.87 31.73
C ASP A 306 0.71 -22.02 31.05
N ILE A 307 1.18 -22.38 29.85
CA ILE A 307 0.54 -23.36 28.97
C ILE A 307 0.58 -24.77 29.59
N ASP A 308 1.58 -25.06 30.40
CA ASP A 308 1.76 -26.38 31.00
C ASP A 308 0.74 -26.65 32.14
N HIS A 309 0.11 -25.58 32.67
CA HIS A 309 -0.87 -25.65 33.77
C HIS A 309 -2.24 -25.08 33.38
N ALA A 310 -2.45 -24.69 32.14
CA ALA A 310 -3.71 -24.10 31.69
C ALA A 310 -4.82 -25.14 31.52
N THR A 311 -5.85 -25.07 32.35
CA THR A 311 -7.05 -25.86 32.15
C THR A 311 -8.02 -25.15 31.20
N THR A 312 -8.86 -25.93 30.48
CA THR A 312 -9.88 -25.41 29.57
C THR A 312 -10.80 -24.39 30.25
N ALA A 313 -11.10 -24.58 31.55
CA ALA A 313 -11.89 -23.67 32.35
C ALA A 313 -11.19 -22.33 32.59
N LEU A 314 -9.86 -22.33 32.81
CA LEU A 314 -9.08 -21.10 32.99
C LEU A 314 -9.02 -20.30 31.67
N LEU A 315 -8.86 -20.96 30.54
CA LEU A 315 -8.86 -20.33 29.23
C LEU A 315 -10.20 -19.69 28.89
N GLN A 316 -11.31 -20.37 29.21
CA GLN A 316 -12.65 -19.80 29.01
C GLN A 316 -12.90 -18.59 29.93
N GLN A 317 -12.47 -18.64 31.18
CA GLN A 317 -12.61 -17.54 32.13
C GLN A 317 -11.76 -16.33 31.75
N LEU A 318 -10.57 -16.56 31.20
CA LEU A 318 -9.70 -15.53 30.62
C LEU A 318 -10.33 -14.88 29.36
N GLN A 319 -10.87 -15.67 28.45
CA GLN A 319 -11.59 -15.16 27.28
C GLN A 319 -12.81 -14.31 27.67
N GLU A 320 -13.55 -14.71 28.70
CA GLU A 320 -14.72 -13.98 29.17
C GLU A 320 -14.32 -12.68 29.89
N THR A 321 -13.22 -12.69 30.63
CA THR A 321 -12.65 -11.50 31.29
C THR A 321 -12.13 -10.50 30.26
N VAL A 322 -11.36 -10.94 29.26
CA VAL A 322 -10.87 -10.10 28.16
C VAL A 322 -12.05 -9.51 27.40
N ARG A 323 -13.08 -10.30 27.11
CA ARG A 323 -14.29 -9.83 26.42
C ARG A 323 -15.04 -8.76 27.21
N ARG A 324 -15.10 -8.85 28.55
CA ARG A 324 -15.67 -7.82 29.43
C ARG A 324 -14.87 -6.51 29.37
N ILE A 325 -13.55 -6.59 29.45
CA ILE A 325 -12.67 -5.41 29.47
C ILE A 325 -12.70 -4.68 28.11
N VAL A 326 -12.84 -5.40 26.99
CA VAL A 326 -12.92 -4.82 25.65
C VAL A 326 -14.28 -4.18 25.34
N LEU A 327 -15.34 -4.56 26.07
CA LEU A 327 -16.70 -4.06 25.85
C LEU A 327 -17.10 -2.94 26.81
N THR A 328 -16.23 -2.55 27.76
CA THR A 328 -16.36 -1.38 28.64
C THR A 328 -15.49 -0.24 28.13
#